data_bfc0ab97887a5eea47b640b87e2ca22c
#
_entry.id   bfc0ab97887a5eea47b640b87e2ca22c
#
_cell.length_a   1.000
_cell.length_b   1.000
_cell.length_c   1.000
_cell.angle_alpha   90.00
_cell.angle_beta   90.00
_cell.angle_gamma   90.00
#
_symmetry.space_group_name_H-M   'P 1'
#
loop_
_entity.id
_entity.type
_entity.pdbx_description
1 polymer ?
#
loop_
_entity_poly.entity_id
_entity_poly.type
_entity_poly.pdbx_seq_one_letter_code
_entity_poly.pdbx_strand_id
1 'polypeptide(L)'
;MKIHETLTTQLKKENNYVSDNGELKKWVVADKARNYDAELLALLLEIEDLKKTFFKDVNGTMVFLLEKFLLFIEQKNYLNDSYTAYRNKIGLTIGGQFLNQRNEVELVWPYKDCILEGGQTKEDQKRPEIFFNQTLAQDEITQLLDPKVLTGCKRYGNFADDELFHRDAVLNEKRGLPKDTITDNLVIKGNNLLALHTLKKEFAGKVKLIYIDVPYNTGNDSFGYNDTFSHSTWLTFIKNRIEVAKDLLTSDGNIVVNLDWNEVHYCKILMDSILGRDCFRNEIIWCYTGPGSPKMKQLNRKHDNLLWYSKNSEIWAFYGDNVRMQSEVHVGGFNGEMSSNVSADYTEKGKIPEDWWELFHTDEDIKSELELLFRDKSLVNNSDWWKEAVASRIRVDGRKRTGFLTEKPYKLMERIVKMLTLPNDIVLDFCAGSGTTGFVSEYLKRQFIMVEQMEGQIEIMKRRFVDIKYVYLELKKYNQTFIERIETAKNSDELLHIWKEMKEKSFLAYNIDIKTQEANMEQFKQLKLAQQKAVLCELLDKNQLYVNVSDMNDERFETTDEEKAVTEAFYSKK
;
A
#
# COMPACT_ATOMS: atom_id res chain seq x y z
N MET A 1 -16.87 50.73 1.72
CA MET A 1 -18.09 50.04 1.22
C MET A 1 -18.17 50.01 -0.27
N LYS A 2 -17.87 51.07 -1.00
CA LYS A 2 -18.09 51.12 -2.43
C LYS A 2 -17.34 50.06 -3.29
N ILE A 3 -16.04 49.90 -3.16
CA ILE A 3 -15.24 49.05 -4.10
C ILE A 3 -15.60 47.56 -3.99
N HIS A 4 -15.83 47.04 -2.78
CA HIS A 4 -16.19 45.62 -2.61
C HIS A 4 -17.60 45.33 -3.15
N GLU A 5 -18.56 46.22 -2.89
CA GLU A 5 -19.91 46.09 -3.42
C GLU A 5 -19.92 46.24 -4.95
N THR A 6 -19.16 47.21 -5.46
CA THR A 6 -19.02 47.44 -6.92
C THR A 6 -18.38 46.22 -7.58
N LEU A 7 -17.29 45.67 -7.01
CA LEU A 7 -16.66 44.47 -7.53
C LEU A 7 -17.59 43.26 -7.50
N THR A 8 -18.26 43.03 -6.36
CA THR A 8 -19.19 41.91 -6.22
C THR A 8 -20.35 42.01 -7.19
N THR A 9 -20.91 43.20 -7.38
CA THR A 9 -22.00 43.45 -8.33
C THR A 9 -21.55 43.23 -9.77
N GLN A 10 -20.33 43.67 -10.10
CA GLN A 10 -19.78 43.50 -11.45
C GLN A 10 -19.50 42.03 -11.76
N LEU A 11 -18.89 41.30 -10.85
CA LEU A 11 -18.58 39.87 -11.03
C LEU A 11 -19.84 39.00 -11.07
N LYS A 12 -20.89 39.36 -10.35
CA LYS A 12 -22.18 38.64 -10.37
C LYS A 12 -22.94 38.76 -11.72
N LYS A 13 -22.50 39.59 -12.64
CA LYS A 13 -23.07 39.63 -13.99
C LYS A 13 -22.75 38.36 -14.77
N GLU A 14 -21.67 37.65 -14.43
CA GLU A 14 -21.28 36.40 -15.05
C GLU A 14 -21.79 35.21 -14.24
N ASN A 15 -22.65 34.40 -14.81
CA ASN A 15 -23.25 33.24 -14.15
C ASN A 15 -22.23 32.22 -13.68
N ASN A 16 -21.09 32.11 -14.35
CA ASN A 16 -20.00 31.19 -13.97
C ASN A 16 -19.33 31.56 -12.64
N TYR A 17 -19.43 32.83 -12.22
CA TYR A 17 -18.85 33.33 -10.99
C TYR A 17 -19.79 33.28 -9.79
N VAL A 18 -21.06 32.86 -10.01
CA VAL A 18 -22.09 32.81 -8.96
C VAL A 18 -22.47 31.36 -8.67
N SER A 19 -22.62 31.04 -7.39
CA SER A 19 -23.16 29.75 -6.96
C SER A 19 -24.69 29.74 -7.03
N ASP A 20 -25.28 28.55 -6.94
CA ASP A 20 -26.75 28.38 -6.95
C ASP A 20 -27.43 29.16 -5.80
N ASN A 21 -26.69 29.44 -4.73
CA ASN A 21 -27.15 30.26 -3.59
C ASN A 21 -26.95 31.77 -3.78
N GLY A 22 -26.52 32.22 -4.96
CA GLY A 22 -26.30 33.64 -5.26
C GLY A 22 -25.00 34.23 -4.65
N GLU A 23 -24.10 33.39 -4.11
CA GLU A 23 -22.81 33.81 -3.58
C GLU A 23 -21.71 33.76 -4.65
N LEU A 24 -20.71 34.65 -4.50
CA LEU A 24 -19.58 34.68 -5.43
C LEU A 24 -18.64 33.48 -5.20
N LYS A 25 -18.38 32.71 -6.27
CA LYS A 25 -17.38 31.63 -6.28
C LYS A 25 -15.96 32.21 -6.29
N LYS A 26 -15.49 32.72 -5.16
CA LYS A 26 -14.22 33.45 -5.02
C LYS A 26 -13.04 32.68 -5.59
N TRP A 27 -13.00 31.35 -5.43
CA TRP A 27 -11.92 30.50 -5.94
C TRP A 27 -11.88 30.48 -7.47
N VAL A 28 -13.05 30.48 -8.16
CA VAL A 28 -13.13 30.53 -9.64
C VAL A 28 -12.57 31.86 -10.14
N VAL A 29 -12.98 32.96 -9.49
CA VAL A 29 -12.49 34.29 -9.85
C VAL A 29 -11.00 34.44 -9.60
N ALA A 30 -10.50 33.89 -8.50
CA ALA A 30 -9.06 33.89 -8.19
C ALA A 30 -8.25 33.07 -9.19
N ASP A 31 -8.76 31.90 -9.60
CA ASP A 31 -8.10 31.08 -10.62
C ASP A 31 -8.06 31.77 -11.98
N LYS A 32 -9.17 32.32 -12.42
CA LYS A 32 -9.25 33.14 -13.64
C LYS A 32 -8.29 34.34 -13.60
N ALA A 33 -8.18 34.99 -12.45
CA ALA A 33 -7.24 36.11 -12.29
C ALA A 33 -5.77 35.66 -12.43
N ARG A 34 -5.39 34.52 -11.86
CA ARG A 34 -4.03 33.94 -11.98
C ARG A 34 -3.69 33.60 -13.42
N ASN A 35 -4.70 33.19 -14.21
CA ASN A 35 -4.55 32.88 -15.62
C ASN A 35 -4.69 34.10 -16.56
N TYR A 36 -4.83 35.30 -15.99
CA TYR A 36 -5.03 36.54 -16.75
C TYR A 36 -6.18 36.44 -17.76
N ASP A 37 -7.27 35.80 -17.35
CA ASP A 37 -8.45 35.55 -18.17
C ASP A 37 -9.00 36.87 -18.77
N ALA A 38 -9.13 36.89 -20.10
CA ALA A 38 -9.49 38.10 -20.83
C ALA A 38 -10.88 38.64 -20.49
N GLU A 39 -11.85 37.74 -20.22
CA GLU A 39 -13.24 38.13 -19.86
C GLU A 39 -13.26 38.78 -18.48
N LEU A 40 -12.55 38.21 -17.51
CA LEU A 40 -12.42 38.77 -16.16
C LEU A 40 -11.75 40.14 -16.20
N LEU A 41 -10.67 40.29 -16.95
CA LEU A 41 -9.95 41.56 -17.07
C LEU A 41 -10.79 42.63 -17.75
N ALA A 42 -11.58 42.27 -18.79
CA ALA A 42 -12.50 43.18 -19.48
C ALA A 42 -13.57 43.68 -18.50
N LEU A 43 -14.18 42.78 -17.71
CA LEU A 43 -15.18 43.14 -16.68
C LEU A 43 -14.63 44.14 -15.66
N LEU A 44 -13.37 43.96 -15.24
CA LEU A 44 -12.72 44.83 -14.25
C LEU A 44 -12.38 46.23 -14.87
N LEU A 45 -12.09 46.28 -16.16
CA LEU A 45 -11.77 47.51 -16.88
C LEU A 45 -13.00 48.37 -17.21
N GLU A 46 -14.21 47.80 -17.25
CA GLU A 46 -15.45 48.51 -17.53
C GLU A 46 -15.78 49.58 -16.48
N ILE A 47 -15.36 49.38 -15.24
CA ILE A 47 -15.66 50.30 -14.13
C ILE A 47 -14.41 51.06 -13.73
N GLU A 48 -14.48 52.39 -13.83
CA GLU A 48 -13.33 53.26 -13.58
C GLU A 48 -12.71 53.10 -12.16
N ASP A 49 -13.55 52.85 -11.15
CA ASP A 49 -13.09 52.62 -9.77
C ASP A 49 -12.34 51.30 -9.62
N LEU A 50 -12.77 50.24 -10.31
CA LEU A 50 -12.09 48.94 -10.33
C LEU A 50 -10.81 49.01 -11.14
N LYS A 51 -10.84 49.72 -12.27
CA LYS A 51 -9.67 49.97 -13.11
C LYS A 51 -8.60 50.71 -12.35
N LYS A 52 -8.90 51.82 -11.67
CA LYS A 52 -7.96 52.56 -10.82
C LYS A 52 -7.43 51.72 -9.65
N THR A 53 -8.23 50.80 -9.15
CA THR A 53 -7.86 50.01 -7.96
C THR A 53 -6.95 48.85 -8.32
N PHE A 54 -7.25 48.13 -9.41
CA PHE A 54 -6.61 46.86 -9.74
C PHE A 54 -5.69 46.92 -10.95
N PHE A 55 -5.57 48.08 -11.59
CA PHE A 55 -4.64 48.29 -12.70
C PHE A 55 -3.75 49.49 -12.44
N LYS A 56 -2.57 49.47 -13.06
CA LYS A 56 -1.63 50.58 -13.08
C LYS A 56 -1.25 50.90 -14.51
N ASP A 57 -1.32 52.18 -14.86
CA ASP A 57 -0.84 52.64 -16.13
C ASP A 57 0.70 52.71 -16.13
N VAL A 58 1.32 52.03 -17.06
CA VAL A 58 2.76 52.07 -17.29
C VAL A 58 2.96 52.44 -18.76
N ASN A 59 3.28 53.71 -19.01
CA ASN A 59 3.50 54.26 -20.36
C ASN A 59 2.37 53.98 -21.36
N GLY A 60 1.12 54.16 -20.94
CA GLY A 60 -0.07 53.92 -21.75
C GLY A 60 -0.54 52.46 -21.80
N THR A 61 0.14 51.54 -21.12
CA THR A 61 -0.28 50.14 -21.02
C THR A 61 -0.82 49.87 -19.64
N MET A 62 -2.05 49.32 -19.58
CA MET A 62 -2.70 48.96 -18.32
C MET A 62 -2.18 47.61 -17.83
N VAL A 63 -1.45 47.61 -16.70
CA VAL A 63 -0.90 46.41 -16.07
C VAL A 63 -1.82 46.01 -14.91
N PHE A 64 -2.29 44.75 -14.92
CA PHE A 64 -3.13 44.18 -13.88
C PHE A 64 -2.32 43.89 -12.60
N LEU A 65 -2.79 44.39 -11.47
CA LEU A 65 -2.16 44.21 -10.15
C LEU A 65 -2.67 42.92 -9.51
N LEU A 66 -2.25 41.79 -10.03
CA LEU A 66 -2.73 40.45 -9.66
C LEU A 66 -2.72 40.22 -8.14
N GLU A 67 -1.59 40.43 -7.49
CA GLU A 67 -1.44 40.22 -6.04
C GLU A 67 -2.42 41.08 -5.23
N LYS A 68 -2.61 42.33 -5.64
CA LYS A 68 -3.56 43.23 -4.98
C LYS A 68 -5.01 42.78 -5.17
N PHE A 69 -5.34 42.26 -6.34
CA PHE A 69 -6.67 41.73 -6.64
C PHE A 69 -6.96 40.46 -5.86
N LEU A 70 -6.01 39.51 -5.80
CA LEU A 70 -6.13 38.27 -5.04
C LEU A 70 -6.30 38.55 -3.56
N LEU A 71 -5.47 39.39 -2.98
CA LEU A 71 -5.60 39.82 -1.58
C LEU A 71 -6.97 40.43 -1.30
N PHE A 72 -7.52 41.21 -2.23
CA PHE A 72 -8.82 41.85 -2.08
C PHE A 72 -9.98 40.85 -2.12
N ILE A 73 -9.96 39.87 -3.02
CA ILE A 73 -11.00 38.83 -3.13
C ILE A 73 -10.94 37.83 -1.97
N GLU A 74 -9.76 37.46 -1.51
CA GLU A 74 -9.57 36.48 -0.46
C GLU A 74 -9.93 37.02 0.93
N GLN A 75 -9.94 38.34 1.11
CA GLN A 75 -10.29 38.96 2.39
C GLN A 75 -11.79 38.80 2.69
N LYS A 76 -12.11 38.14 3.82
CA LYS A 76 -13.50 37.93 4.25
C LYS A 76 -14.20 39.21 4.76
N ASN A 77 -13.44 40.20 5.27
CA ASN A 77 -13.95 41.41 5.89
C ASN A 77 -13.12 42.62 5.44
N TYR A 78 -13.26 43.03 4.18
CA TYR A 78 -12.69 44.30 3.75
C TYR A 78 -13.59 45.45 4.18
N LEU A 79 -13.12 46.22 5.16
CA LEU A 79 -13.76 47.46 5.59
C LEU A 79 -12.97 48.63 4.99
N ASN A 80 -13.63 49.44 4.18
CA ASN A 80 -13.02 50.54 3.43
C ASN A 80 -12.44 51.66 4.30
N ASP A 81 -12.91 51.76 5.56
CA ASP A 81 -12.53 52.76 6.54
C ASP A 81 -11.94 52.11 7.80
N SER A 82 -11.35 50.92 7.69
CA SER A 82 -10.90 50.21 8.88
C SER A 82 -9.59 50.79 9.40
N TYR A 83 -9.64 51.27 10.59
CA TYR A 83 -8.54 51.21 11.51
C TYR A 83 -8.03 49.77 11.54
N THR A 84 -6.73 49.60 11.38
CA THR A 84 -5.98 48.34 11.32
C THR A 84 -6.69 47.19 12.03
N ALA A 85 -7.14 46.19 11.27
CA ALA A 85 -7.55 44.92 11.87
C ALA A 85 -6.31 44.29 12.50
N TYR A 86 -6.15 44.42 13.79
CA TYR A 86 -5.09 43.74 14.54
C TYR A 86 -5.31 42.27 14.42
N ARG A 87 -4.39 41.60 13.75
CA ARG A 87 -4.26 40.15 13.89
C ARG A 87 -3.62 39.87 15.24
N ASN A 88 -4.43 39.56 16.25
CA ASN A 88 -3.97 39.22 17.60
C ASN A 88 -3.16 37.90 17.66
N LYS A 89 -2.68 37.39 16.55
CA LYS A 89 -1.94 36.14 16.48
C LYS A 89 -0.62 36.38 15.77
N ILE A 90 0.46 35.93 16.41
CA ILE A 90 1.80 35.85 15.82
C ILE A 90 2.05 34.39 15.47
N GLY A 91 2.48 34.12 14.24
CA GLY A 91 2.79 32.76 13.76
C GLY A 91 3.25 32.75 12.31
N LEU A 92 3.77 31.61 11.88
CA LEU A 92 4.15 31.40 10.48
C LEU A 92 2.90 31.31 9.62
N THR A 93 2.95 31.93 8.44
CA THR A 93 1.86 31.93 7.45
C THR A 93 2.36 31.49 6.08
N ILE A 94 1.51 30.79 5.33
CA ILE A 94 1.68 30.52 3.90
C ILE A 94 0.41 31.00 3.20
N GLY A 95 0.53 31.81 2.15
CA GLY A 95 -0.63 32.36 1.45
C GLY A 95 -1.55 33.21 2.35
N GLY A 96 -1.01 33.85 3.40
CA GLY A 96 -1.76 34.69 4.34
C GLY A 96 -2.56 33.93 5.41
N GLN A 97 -2.56 32.61 5.40
CA GLN A 97 -3.19 31.77 6.44
C GLN A 97 -2.14 31.25 7.42
N PHE A 98 -2.43 31.25 8.71
CA PHE A 98 -1.55 30.64 9.70
C PHE A 98 -1.44 29.13 9.48
N LEU A 99 -0.25 28.57 9.65
CA LEU A 99 0.00 27.13 9.48
C LEU A 99 -0.93 26.27 10.35
N ASN A 100 -1.24 26.72 11.56
CA ASN A 100 -2.16 26.02 12.47
C ASN A 100 -3.65 26.10 12.05
N GLN A 101 -4.00 26.91 11.08
CA GLN A 101 -5.35 27.01 10.53
C GLN A 101 -5.55 26.16 9.26
N ARG A 102 -4.43 25.71 8.70
CA ARG A 102 -4.42 24.86 7.50
C ARG A 102 -4.51 23.42 7.92
N ASN A 103 -5.20 22.88 8.66
CA ASN A 103 -5.33 21.45 9.05
C ASN A 103 -4.70 20.40 8.08
N GLU A 104 -3.83 20.85 7.21
CA GLU A 104 -3.11 20.07 6.19
C GLU A 104 -1.70 19.81 6.71
N VAL A 105 -1.42 18.56 7.00
CA VAL A 105 -0.06 18.07 7.23
C VAL A 105 0.35 17.28 6.01
N GLU A 106 1.39 17.72 5.33
CA GLU A 106 1.96 17.01 4.21
C GLU A 106 3.36 16.50 4.58
N LEU A 107 3.56 15.20 4.42
CA LEU A 107 4.86 14.59 4.57
C LEU A 107 5.64 14.75 3.26
N VAL A 108 6.78 15.41 3.31
CA VAL A 108 7.66 15.62 2.14
C VAL A 108 8.97 14.89 2.35
N TRP A 109 9.38 14.10 1.36
CA TRP A 109 10.66 13.39 1.35
C TRP A 109 11.27 13.36 -0.06
N PRO A 110 12.58 13.15 -0.21
CA PRO A 110 13.20 12.87 -1.49
C PRO A 110 12.50 11.70 -2.19
N TYR A 111 12.31 11.80 -3.50
CA TYR A 111 11.68 10.77 -4.34
C TYR A 111 10.17 10.54 -4.10
N LYS A 112 9.48 11.47 -3.43
CA LYS A 112 8.03 11.39 -3.19
C LYS A 112 7.22 11.11 -4.47
N ASP A 113 7.62 11.72 -5.58
CA ASP A 113 6.96 11.64 -6.89
C ASP A 113 7.60 10.58 -7.81
N CYS A 114 8.27 9.59 -7.22
CA CYS A 114 8.90 8.51 -7.95
C CYS A 114 8.24 7.17 -7.65
N ILE A 115 8.50 6.21 -8.53
CA ILE A 115 8.16 4.80 -8.33
C ILE A 115 9.42 4.03 -7.99
N LEU A 116 9.36 3.24 -6.93
CA LEU A 116 10.36 2.27 -6.52
C LEU A 116 9.81 0.86 -6.75
N GLU A 117 10.29 0.20 -7.80
CA GLU A 117 9.85 -1.16 -8.14
C GLU A 117 10.40 -2.18 -7.16
N GLY A 118 11.71 -2.14 -6.91
CA GLY A 118 12.43 -3.08 -6.05
C GLY A 118 12.30 -2.83 -4.55
N GLY A 119 13.26 -3.34 -3.78
CA GLY A 119 13.42 -3.08 -2.36
C GLY A 119 12.97 -4.21 -1.44
N GLN A 120 12.41 -5.32 -1.94
CA GLN A 120 11.90 -6.39 -1.10
C GLN A 120 12.98 -7.40 -0.67
N THR A 121 14.01 -7.61 -1.48
CA THR A 121 15.01 -8.65 -1.24
C THR A 121 16.25 -8.11 -0.55
N LYS A 122 17.02 -8.98 0.12
CA LYS A 122 18.32 -8.61 0.70
C LYS A 122 19.34 -8.19 -0.35
N GLU A 123 19.21 -8.72 -1.53
CA GLU A 123 20.04 -8.38 -2.68
C GLU A 123 19.80 -6.93 -3.09
N ASP A 124 18.56 -6.44 -2.99
CA ASP A 124 18.22 -5.05 -3.26
C ASP A 124 18.95 -4.06 -2.35
N GLN A 125 19.27 -4.43 -1.10
CA GLN A 125 20.06 -3.59 -0.19
C GLN A 125 21.47 -3.28 -0.71
N LYS A 126 22.01 -4.15 -1.55
CA LYS A 126 23.39 -4.05 -2.06
C LYS A 126 23.49 -3.26 -3.36
N ARG A 127 22.37 -2.83 -3.92
CA ARG A 127 22.28 -2.08 -5.18
C ARG A 127 21.89 -0.64 -4.91
N PRO A 128 22.31 0.29 -5.80
CA PRO A 128 21.72 1.62 -5.84
C PRO A 128 20.21 1.49 -6.13
N GLU A 129 19.41 2.13 -5.32
CA GLU A 129 17.96 2.19 -5.55
C GLU A 129 17.66 3.00 -6.81
N ILE A 130 16.77 2.48 -7.66
CA ILE A 130 16.36 3.15 -8.89
C ILE A 130 14.95 3.70 -8.70
N PHE A 131 14.86 5.01 -8.75
CA PHE A 131 13.60 5.74 -8.65
C PHE A 131 13.18 6.23 -10.03
N PHE A 132 12.04 5.74 -10.51
CA PHE A 132 11.44 6.21 -11.75
C PHE A 132 10.60 7.46 -11.48
N ASN A 133 11.00 8.60 -12.04
CA ASN A 133 10.25 9.84 -11.89
C ASN A 133 9.01 9.81 -12.80
N GLN A 134 7.81 9.86 -12.20
CA GLN A 134 6.52 9.77 -12.90
C GLN A 134 6.32 10.86 -13.96
N THR A 135 6.88 12.03 -13.75
CA THR A 135 6.72 13.16 -14.68
C THR A 135 7.66 13.07 -15.89
N LEU A 136 8.90 12.57 -15.68
CA LEU A 136 9.95 12.57 -16.70
C LEU A 136 10.00 11.28 -17.53
N ALA A 137 9.50 10.18 -16.99
CA ALA A 137 9.60 8.84 -17.58
C ALA A 137 8.23 8.17 -17.72
N GLN A 138 7.19 8.91 -18.08
CA GLN A 138 5.79 8.44 -18.12
C GLN A 138 5.63 7.17 -18.98
N ASP A 139 6.23 7.12 -20.16
CA ASP A 139 6.10 5.98 -21.07
C ASP A 139 6.81 4.74 -20.50
N GLU A 140 7.97 4.92 -19.88
CA GLU A 140 8.71 3.83 -19.23
C GLU A 140 7.97 3.30 -18.00
N ILE A 141 7.37 4.19 -17.20
CA ILE A 141 6.57 3.80 -16.03
C ILE A 141 5.34 3.02 -16.46
N THR A 142 4.68 3.43 -17.53
CA THR A 142 3.51 2.71 -18.06
C THR A 142 3.90 1.29 -18.42
N GLN A 143 5.02 1.06 -19.13
CA GLN A 143 5.51 -0.28 -19.47
C GLN A 143 5.87 -1.09 -18.22
N LEU A 144 6.59 -0.50 -17.26
CA LEU A 144 6.92 -1.17 -16.00
C LEU A 144 5.69 -1.68 -15.26
N LEU A 145 4.61 -0.90 -15.23
CA LEU A 145 3.40 -1.17 -14.46
C LEU A 145 2.31 -1.91 -15.26
N ASP A 146 2.54 -2.18 -16.54
CA ASP A 146 1.62 -2.98 -17.35
C ASP A 146 1.36 -4.35 -16.72
N PRO A 147 0.16 -4.92 -16.89
CA PRO A 147 -0.15 -6.28 -16.45
C PRO A 147 0.85 -7.30 -17.01
N LYS A 148 1.26 -8.26 -16.17
CA LYS A 148 2.30 -9.23 -16.52
C LYS A 148 1.73 -10.54 -17.03
N VAL A 149 2.49 -11.21 -17.89
CA VAL A 149 2.22 -12.59 -18.30
C VAL A 149 2.37 -13.51 -17.10
N LEU A 150 1.44 -14.45 -16.95
CA LEU A 150 1.40 -15.44 -15.88
C LEU A 150 1.98 -16.77 -16.36
N THR A 151 2.82 -17.35 -15.51
CA THR A 151 3.48 -18.63 -15.76
C THR A 151 3.37 -19.54 -14.55
N GLY A 152 3.84 -20.79 -14.68
CA GLY A 152 3.93 -21.75 -13.59
C GLY A 152 2.59 -22.09 -12.94
N CYS A 153 1.49 -21.96 -13.67
CA CYS A 153 0.15 -22.23 -13.16
C CYS A 153 0.04 -23.66 -12.62
N LYS A 154 -0.33 -23.78 -11.33
CA LYS A 154 -0.57 -25.06 -10.68
C LYS A 154 -1.78 -24.97 -9.79
N ARG A 155 -2.66 -25.97 -9.87
CA ARG A 155 -3.83 -26.11 -9.03
C ARG A 155 -3.52 -27.06 -7.88
N TYR A 156 -3.56 -26.57 -6.66
CA TYR A 156 -3.32 -27.36 -5.44
C TYR A 156 -4.64 -27.69 -4.75
N GLY A 157 -4.75 -28.91 -4.20
CA GLY A 157 -5.96 -29.44 -3.60
C GLY A 157 -6.82 -30.24 -4.60
N ASN A 158 -7.97 -30.77 -4.11
CA ASN A 158 -8.84 -31.62 -4.93
C ASN A 158 -9.85 -30.79 -5.71
N PHE A 159 -9.52 -30.36 -6.91
CA PHE A 159 -10.46 -29.77 -7.85
C PHE A 159 -11.27 -30.86 -8.55
N ALA A 160 -12.51 -30.58 -8.90
CA ALA A 160 -13.40 -31.55 -9.54
C ALA A 160 -13.30 -31.56 -11.08
N ASP A 161 -12.63 -30.58 -11.65
CA ASP A 161 -12.51 -30.31 -13.09
C ASP A 161 -11.13 -29.76 -13.43
N ASP A 162 -10.91 -29.51 -14.73
CA ASP A 162 -9.66 -28.99 -15.29
C ASP A 162 -9.77 -27.50 -15.69
N GLU A 163 -10.80 -26.76 -15.26
CA GLU A 163 -10.90 -25.32 -15.54
C GLU A 163 -9.73 -24.59 -14.91
N LEU A 164 -9.08 -23.70 -15.67
CA LEU A 164 -7.93 -22.91 -15.16
C LEU A 164 -8.32 -22.00 -14.00
N PHE A 165 -9.47 -21.35 -14.12
CA PHE A 165 -10.04 -20.48 -13.07
C PHE A 165 -11.54 -20.67 -12.99
N HIS A 166 -12.05 -20.87 -11.78
CA HIS A 166 -13.48 -20.89 -11.54
C HIS A 166 -14.04 -19.48 -11.46
N ARG A 167 -15.25 -19.28 -12.01
CA ARG A 167 -15.98 -18.02 -11.98
C ARG A 167 -17.44 -18.34 -11.64
N ASP A 168 -17.72 -18.58 -10.36
CA ASP A 168 -19.06 -18.91 -9.87
C ASP A 168 -19.95 -17.67 -9.85
N ALA A 169 -20.82 -17.57 -10.86
CA ALA A 169 -21.73 -16.44 -11.03
C ALA A 169 -22.71 -16.30 -9.87
N VAL A 170 -23.18 -17.41 -9.27
CA VAL A 170 -24.12 -17.38 -8.14
C VAL A 170 -23.45 -16.86 -6.88
N LEU A 171 -22.21 -17.30 -6.63
CA LEU A 171 -21.40 -16.82 -5.52
C LEU A 171 -21.08 -15.34 -5.67
N ASN A 172 -20.69 -14.91 -6.86
CA ASN A 172 -20.35 -13.52 -7.15
C ASN A 172 -21.56 -12.58 -7.03
N GLU A 173 -22.73 -13.03 -7.44
CA GLU A 173 -23.98 -12.29 -7.27
C GLU A 173 -24.31 -12.07 -5.78
N LYS A 174 -24.12 -13.11 -4.93
CA LYS A 174 -24.28 -13.00 -3.46
C LYS A 174 -23.29 -12.02 -2.83
N ARG A 175 -22.11 -11.87 -3.41
CA ARG A 175 -21.07 -10.92 -2.98
C ARG A 175 -21.30 -9.49 -3.49
N GLY A 176 -22.24 -9.29 -4.41
CA GLY A 176 -22.40 -8.03 -5.15
C GLY A 176 -21.26 -7.75 -6.13
N LEU A 177 -20.57 -8.79 -6.61
CA LEU A 177 -19.46 -8.70 -7.54
C LEU A 177 -19.90 -9.08 -8.98
N PRO A 178 -19.14 -8.65 -10.01
CA PRO A 178 -19.37 -9.09 -11.39
C PRO A 178 -19.35 -10.63 -11.48
N LYS A 179 -20.28 -11.20 -12.26
CA LYS A 179 -20.48 -12.67 -12.36
C LYS A 179 -19.25 -13.42 -12.85
N ASP A 180 -18.42 -12.75 -13.62
CA ASP A 180 -17.17 -13.25 -14.21
C ASP A 180 -15.92 -13.10 -13.31
N THR A 181 -16.08 -12.69 -12.05
CA THR A 181 -14.96 -12.59 -11.10
C THR A 181 -14.42 -13.98 -10.74
N ILE A 182 -13.10 -14.14 -10.71
CA ILE A 182 -12.44 -15.37 -10.26
C ILE A 182 -12.81 -15.65 -8.81
N THR A 183 -13.21 -16.89 -8.53
CA THR A 183 -13.65 -17.36 -7.20
C THR A 183 -12.65 -18.28 -6.51
N ASP A 184 -11.57 -18.67 -7.19
CA ASP A 184 -10.50 -19.45 -6.61
C ASP A 184 -9.64 -18.62 -5.66
N ASN A 185 -9.09 -19.26 -4.64
CA ASN A 185 -7.99 -18.71 -3.86
C ASN A 185 -6.74 -18.63 -4.74
N LEU A 186 -5.97 -17.56 -4.60
CA LEU A 186 -4.79 -17.32 -5.42
C LEU A 186 -3.53 -17.16 -4.56
N VAL A 187 -2.43 -17.75 -5.01
CA VAL A 187 -1.07 -17.49 -4.53
C VAL A 187 -0.23 -17.06 -5.72
N ILE A 188 0.25 -15.82 -5.72
CA ILE A 188 1.01 -15.23 -6.82
C ILE A 188 2.45 -14.99 -6.36
N LYS A 189 3.41 -15.63 -7.02
CA LYS A 189 4.81 -15.39 -6.79
C LYS A 189 5.33 -14.29 -7.71
N GLY A 190 5.91 -13.26 -7.12
CA GLY A 190 6.52 -12.15 -7.86
C GLY A 190 6.62 -10.88 -7.04
N ASN A 191 7.16 -9.83 -7.68
CA ASN A 191 7.23 -8.50 -7.09
C ASN A 191 5.82 -8.00 -6.77
N ASN A 192 5.58 -7.58 -5.54
CA ASN A 192 4.23 -7.23 -5.08
C ASN A 192 3.66 -5.97 -5.76
N LEU A 193 4.48 -4.98 -6.13
CA LEU A 193 3.99 -3.82 -6.88
C LEU A 193 3.44 -4.24 -8.25
N LEU A 194 4.21 -5.06 -8.98
CA LEU A 194 3.82 -5.53 -10.30
C LEU A 194 2.64 -6.53 -10.24
N ALA A 195 2.61 -7.35 -9.20
CA ALA A 195 1.47 -8.24 -8.93
C ALA A 195 0.19 -7.45 -8.63
N LEU A 196 0.26 -6.36 -7.87
CA LEU A 196 -0.89 -5.48 -7.59
C LEU A 196 -1.43 -4.84 -8.89
N HIS A 197 -0.55 -4.36 -9.78
CA HIS A 197 -0.97 -3.84 -11.08
C HIS A 197 -1.58 -4.94 -11.98
N THR A 198 -1.05 -6.16 -11.94
CA THR A 198 -1.60 -7.34 -12.60
C THR A 198 -3.00 -7.68 -12.05
N LEU A 199 -3.15 -7.72 -10.72
CA LEU A 199 -4.42 -7.98 -10.04
C LEU A 199 -5.47 -6.90 -10.30
N LYS A 200 -5.07 -5.63 -10.46
CA LYS A 200 -5.99 -4.51 -10.68
C LYS A 200 -6.91 -4.75 -11.88
N LYS A 201 -6.43 -5.41 -12.94
CA LYS A 201 -7.23 -5.67 -14.14
C LYS A 201 -8.43 -6.59 -13.86
N GLU A 202 -8.27 -7.57 -12.97
CA GLU A 202 -9.33 -8.52 -12.59
C GLU A 202 -10.07 -8.11 -11.32
N PHE A 203 -9.37 -7.59 -10.30
CA PHE A 203 -9.90 -7.41 -8.94
C PHE A 203 -10.13 -5.95 -8.52
N ALA A 204 -10.05 -4.96 -9.42
CA ALA A 204 -10.36 -3.58 -9.08
C ALA A 204 -11.77 -3.45 -8.49
N GLY A 205 -11.88 -2.84 -7.31
CA GLY A 205 -13.14 -2.65 -6.60
C GLY A 205 -13.78 -3.91 -6.02
N LYS A 206 -13.05 -5.03 -5.86
CA LYS A 206 -13.62 -6.32 -5.45
C LYS A 206 -13.10 -6.85 -4.10
N VAL A 207 -12.00 -6.31 -3.58
CA VAL A 207 -11.37 -6.77 -2.33
C VAL A 207 -12.02 -6.10 -1.13
N LYS A 208 -12.49 -6.89 -0.15
CA LYS A 208 -13.12 -6.39 1.08
C LYS A 208 -12.11 -5.97 2.13
N LEU A 209 -11.06 -6.75 2.31
CA LEU A 209 -10.00 -6.50 3.28
C LEU A 209 -8.64 -6.65 2.62
N ILE A 210 -7.79 -5.66 2.78
CA ILE A 210 -6.35 -5.76 2.57
C ILE A 210 -5.69 -5.75 3.94
N TYR A 211 -4.95 -6.81 4.25
CA TYR A 211 -4.08 -6.87 5.42
C TYR A 211 -2.65 -7.01 4.94
N ILE A 212 -1.74 -6.23 5.49
CA ILE A 212 -0.31 -6.31 5.15
C ILE A 212 0.56 -6.18 6.39
N ASP A 213 1.54 -7.07 6.46
CA ASP A 213 2.63 -7.06 7.43
C ASP A 213 3.90 -6.60 6.69
N VAL A 214 4.12 -5.29 6.68
CA VAL A 214 5.20 -4.66 5.89
C VAL A 214 6.56 -4.85 6.56
N PRO A 215 7.70 -4.69 5.84
CA PRO A 215 9.01 -4.60 6.48
C PRO A 215 9.03 -3.45 7.49
N TYR A 216 9.44 -3.74 8.73
CA TYR A 216 9.39 -2.76 9.84
C TYR A 216 10.53 -1.74 9.81
N ASN A 217 11.51 -1.94 8.96
CA ASN A 217 12.69 -1.08 8.86
C ASN A 217 13.52 -1.03 10.18
N THR A 218 13.68 -2.18 10.80
CA THR A 218 14.36 -2.30 12.09
C THR A 218 15.88 -2.24 11.98
N GLY A 219 16.43 -2.31 10.77
CA GLY A 219 17.87 -2.41 10.52
C GLY A 219 18.47 -3.79 10.85
N ASN A 220 17.64 -4.82 11.00
CA ASN A 220 18.08 -6.15 11.37
C ASN A 220 18.34 -7.04 10.15
N ASP A 221 19.61 -7.35 9.90
CA ASP A 221 20.04 -8.19 8.77
C ASP A 221 19.70 -9.69 8.90
N SER A 222 19.10 -10.11 10.02
CA SER A 222 18.77 -11.54 10.25
C SER A 222 17.55 -12.03 9.49
N PHE A 223 16.72 -11.13 8.96
CA PHE A 223 15.53 -11.47 8.19
C PHE A 223 15.88 -11.95 6.78
N GLY A 224 15.00 -12.75 6.18
CA GLY A 224 15.14 -13.22 4.80
C GLY A 224 14.86 -12.15 3.73
N TYR A 225 14.32 -10.99 4.12
CA TYR A 225 13.95 -9.85 3.27
C TYR A 225 14.72 -8.58 3.67
N ASN A 226 14.61 -7.52 2.87
CA ASN A 226 15.18 -6.21 3.18
C ASN A 226 14.44 -5.56 4.35
N ASP A 227 15.17 -5.23 5.41
CA ASP A 227 14.66 -4.52 6.59
C ASP A 227 15.55 -3.32 6.97
N THR A 228 16.30 -2.81 5.98
CA THR A 228 17.26 -1.70 6.15
C THR A 228 17.06 -0.68 5.03
N PHE A 229 15.98 0.09 5.13
CA PHE A 229 15.70 1.19 4.21
C PHE A 229 16.12 2.53 4.82
N SER A 230 16.42 3.53 3.97
CA SER A 230 16.24 4.91 4.41
C SER A 230 14.75 5.19 4.58
N HIS A 231 14.37 6.09 5.49
CA HIS A 231 12.95 6.46 5.68
C HIS A 231 12.29 6.90 4.36
N SER A 232 13.00 7.65 3.52
CA SER A 232 12.48 8.11 2.23
C SER A 232 12.24 6.97 1.25
N THR A 233 13.13 5.99 1.18
CA THR A 233 12.97 4.81 0.34
C THR A 233 11.80 3.96 0.82
N TRP A 234 11.72 3.72 2.13
CA TRP A 234 10.62 2.97 2.73
C TRP A 234 9.26 3.64 2.44
N LEU A 235 9.18 4.96 2.60
CA LEU A 235 7.96 5.72 2.29
C LEU A 235 7.57 5.60 0.83
N THR A 236 8.52 5.71 -0.10
CA THR A 236 8.24 5.55 -1.53
C THR A 236 7.80 4.12 -1.84
N PHE A 237 8.46 3.11 -1.25
CA PHE A 237 8.10 1.71 -1.37
C PHE A 237 6.64 1.45 -0.95
N ILE A 238 6.24 1.92 0.22
CA ILE A 238 4.87 1.74 0.75
C ILE A 238 3.86 2.57 -0.04
N LYS A 239 4.18 3.84 -0.36
CA LYS A 239 3.30 4.73 -1.14
C LYS A 239 2.85 4.07 -2.43
N ASN A 240 3.77 3.63 -3.26
CA ASN A 240 3.45 3.06 -4.57
C ASN A 240 2.50 1.85 -4.46
N ARG A 241 2.64 1.05 -3.41
CA ARG A 241 1.83 -0.15 -3.19
C ARG A 241 0.45 0.16 -2.63
N ILE A 242 0.34 1.08 -1.67
CA ILE A 242 -0.95 1.48 -1.10
C ILE A 242 -1.80 2.23 -2.13
N GLU A 243 -1.20 3.05 -2.98
CA GLU A 243 -1.92 3.77 -4.05
C GLU A 243 -2.64 2.79 -4.99
N VAL A 244 -1.97 1.75 -5.46
CA VAL A 244 -2.63 0.75 -6.32
C VAL A 244 -3.55 -0.19 -5.53
N ALA A 245 -3.20 -0.54 -4.29
CA ALA A 245 -4.02 -1.38 -3.43
C ALA A 245 -5.38 -0.75 -3.11
N LYS A 246 -5.43 0.57 -2.92
CA LYS A 246 -6.68 1.35 -2.75
C LYS A 246 -7.68 1.08 -3.88
N ASP A 247 -7.21 0.94 -5.12
CA ASP A 247 -8.07 0.71 -6.27
C ASP A 247 -8.71 -0.69 -6.26
N LEU A 248 -8.07 -1.65 -5.59
CA LEU A 248 -8.59 -3.02 -5.45
C LEU A 248 -9.75 -3.11 -4.45
N LEU A 249 -9.82 -2.21 -3.47
CA LEU A 249 -10.84 -2.23 -2.42
C LEU A 249 -12.25 -1.98 -2.97
N THR A 250 -13.25 -2.67 -2.41
CA THR A 250 -14.68 -2.32 -2.55
C THR A 250 -14.95 -0.92 -1.98
N SER A 251 -16.11 -0.33 -2.29
CA SER A 251 -16.47 0.99 -1.75
C SER A 251 -16.51 1.04 -0.22
N ASP A 252 -16.84 -0.06 0.43
CA ASP A 252 -16.88 -0.24 1.88
C ASP A 252 -15.68 -1.04 2.42
N GLY A 253 -14.66 -1.29 1.59
CA GLY A 253 -13.49 -2.08 1.92
C GLY A 253 -12.53 -1.39 2.90
N ASN A 254 -11.71 -2.20 3.53
CA ASN A 254 -10.77 -1.80 4.57
C ASN A 254 -9.33 -2.21 4.24
N ILE A 255 -8.38 -1.43 4.73
CA ILE A 255 -6.96 -1.76 4.72
C ILE A 255 -6.39 -1.68 6.14
N VAL A 256 -5.65 -2.70 6.54
CA VAL A 256 -4.95 -2.77 7.82
C VAL A 256 -3.46 -2.98 7.56
N VAL A 257 -2.64 -2.06 8.04
CA VAL A 257 -1.18 -2.12 7.93
C VAL A 257 -0.59 -2.39 9.29
N ASN A 258 0.11 -3.50 9.44
CA ASN A 258 0.80 -3.88 10.67
C ASN A 258 2.26 -3.46 10.61
N LEU A 259 2.74 -2.76 11.63
CA LEU A 259 4.10 -2.26 11.75
C LEU A 259 4.46 -1.94 13.20
N ASP A 260 5.73 -1.75 13.46
CA ASP A 260 6.22 -1.32 14.76
C ASP A 260 6.43 0.20 14.85
N TRP A 261 7.04 0.63 15.94
CA TRP A 261 7.30 2.04 16.24
C TRP A 261 8.26 2.75 15.27
N ASN A 262 9.06 2.00 14.46
CA ASN A 262 10.07 2.64 13.59
C ASN A 262 9.43 3.52 12.53
N GLU A 263 8.39 3.03 11.86
CA GLU A 263 7.77 3.71 10.72
C GLU A 263 6.28 4.06 10.92
N VAL A 264 5.63 3.65 12.03
CA VAL A 264 4.18 3.82 12.22
C VAL A 264 3.73 5.27 12.05
N HIS A 265 4.47 6.23 12.58
CA HIS A 265 4.06 7.64 12.56
C HIS A 265 4.14 8.23 11.15
N TYR A 266 5.18 7.88 10.39
CA TYR A 266 5.33 8.29 9.00
C TYR A 266 4.30 7.59 8.10
N CYS A 267 4.07 6.30 8.32
CA CYS A 267 3.05 5.53 7.62
C CYS A 267 1.65 6.11 7.85
N LYS A 268 1.32 6.50 9.08
CA LYS A 268 0.04 7.14 9.41
C LYS A 268 -0.19 8.41 8.57
N ILE A 269 0.80 9.30 8.50
CA ILE A 269 0.69 10.54 7.73
C ILE A 269 0.62 10.24 6.22
N LEU A 270 1.40 9.27 5.74
CA LEU A 270 1.35 8.82 4.36
C LEU A 270 -0.05 8.29 4.00
N MET A 271 -0.63 7.42 4.84
CA MET A 271 -1.96 6.87 4.62
C MET A 271 -3.04 7.96 4.67
N ASP A 272 -2.91 8.96 5.54
CA ASP A 272 -3.79 10.14 5.56
C ASP A 272 -3.75 10.88 4.21
N SER A 273 -2.58 10.97 3.57
CA SER A 273 -2.44 11.64 2.28
C SER A 273 -3.02 10.84 1.10
N ILE A 274 -3.02 9.50 1.17
CA ILE A 274 -3.50 8.61 0.09
C ILE A 274 -4.99 8.31 0.24
N LEU A 275 -5.43 7.94 1.42
CA LEU A 275 -6.80 7.49 1.70
C LEU A 275 -7.71 8.61 2.18
N GLY A 276 -7.13 9.63 2.82
CA GLY A 276 -7.84 10.70 3.52
C GLY A 276 -7.87 10.46 5.03
N ARG A 277 -7.66 11.52 5.80
CA ARG A 277 -7.69 11.45 7.27
C ARG A 277 -9.04 10.98 7.81
N ASP A 278 -10.13 11.35 7.15
CA ASP A 278 -11.50 10.96 7.56
C ASP A 278 -11.79 9.47 7.31
N CYS A 279 -10.91 8.79 6.59
CA CYS A 279 -10.95 7.33 6.39
C CYS A 279 -10.20 6.56 7.47
N PHE A 280 -9.47 7.22 8.37
CA PHE A 280 -8.81 6.58 9.51
C PHE A 280 -9.86 6.07 10.51
N ARG A 281 -9.79 4.78 10.87
CA ARG A 281 -10.73 4.15 11.81
C ARG A 281 -10.12 4.02 13.19
N ASN A 282 -9.04 3.25 13.30
CA ASN A 282 -8.33 3.05 14.57
C ASN A 282 -6.82 2.82 14.35
N GLU A 283 -6.05 3.13 15.36
CA GLU A 283 -4.76 2.53 15.62
C GLU A 283 -4.95 1.44 16.67
N ILE A 284 -4.79 0.18 16.26
CA ILE A 284 -4.94 -0.95 17.17
C ILE A 284 -3.56 -1.29 17.72
N ILE A 285 -3.42 -1.30 19.03
CA ILE A 285 -2.18 -1.65 19.71
C ILE A 285 -2.23 -3.13 20.10
N TRP A 286 -1.46 -3.93 19.39
CA TRP A 286 -1.32 -5.34 19.72
C TRP A 286 -0.14 -5.54 20.67
N CYS A 287 -0.46 -5.82 21.94
CA CYS A 287 0.50 -6.05 23.00
C CYS A 287 0.92 -7.53 23.07
N TYR A 288 2.19 -7.75 23.34
CA TYR A 288 2.73 -9.08 23.58
C TYR A 288 3.78 -9.05 24.68
N THR A 289 4.03 -10.20 25.33
CA THR A 289 4.99 -10.35 26.41
C THR A 289 6.31 -10.94 25.88
N GLY A 290 7.39 -10.74 26.61
CA GLY A 290 8.68 -11.30 26.28
C GLY A 290 9.75 -10.85 27.28
N PRO A 291 10.93 -11.50 27.33
CA PRO A 291 11.98 -11.15 28.25
C PRO A 291 12.45 -9.71 28.04
N GLY A 292 12.60 -8.99 29.13
CA GLY A 292 13.23 -7.68 29.14
C GLY A 292 14.76 -7.80 29.19
N SER A 293 15.46 -6.76 28.73
CA SER A 293 16.90 -6.66 28.90
C SER A 293 17.21 -5.85 30.19
N PRO A 294 17.96 -6.40 31.15
CA PRO A 294 18.30 -5.67 32.36
C PRO A 294 19.24 -4.47 32.13
N LYS A 295 19.81 -4.36 30.91
CA LYS A 295 20.74 -3.28 30.56
C LYS A 295 20.09 -2.14 29.77
N MET A 296 18.77 -2.18 29.53
CA MET A 296 18.09 -1.12 28.78
C MET A 296 17.97 0.15 29.61
N LYS A 297 18.17 1.30 28.97
CA LYS A 297 17.99 2.63 29.54
C LYS A 297 16.62 3.24 29.20
N GLN A 298 15.69 2.44 28.71
CA GLN A 298 14.34 2.81 28.30
C GLN A 298 13.37 1.66 28.58
N LEU A 299 12.07 1.94 28.52
CA LEU A 299 11.04 0.90 28.65
C LEU A 299 11.11 -0.09 27.50
N ASN A 300 10.84 -1.38 27.77
CA ASN A 300 10.72 -2.39 26.73
C ASN A 300 9.50 -2.08 25.84
N ARG A 301 9.73 -2.04 24.53
CA ARG A 301 8.65 -1.96 23.55
C ARG A 301 8.14 -3.38 23.29
N LYS A 302 6.89 -3.63 23.62
CA LYS A 302 6.25 -4.95 23.52
C LYS A 302 4.86 -4.82 22.90
N HIS A 303 4.79 -4.10 21.79
CA HIS A 303 3.59 -3.96 20.98
C HIS A 303 3.96 -3.67 19.54
N ASP A 304 3.07 -4.06 18.65
CA ASP A 304 3.01 -3.58 17.27
C ASP A 304 1.73 -2.74 17.11
N ASN A 305 1.72 -1.92 16.08
CA ASN A 305 0.65 -1.02 15.74
C ASN A 305 -0.03 -1.48 14.45
N LEU A 306 -1.35 -1.57 14.45
CA LEU A 306 -2.13 -1.84 13.25
C LEU A 306 -2.91 -0.58 12.89
N LEU A 307 -2.54 0.05 11.79
CA LEU A 307 -3.25 1.20 11.26
C LEU A 307 -4.42 0.72 10.40
N TRP A 308 -5.64 0.97 10.87
CA TRP A 308 -6.86 0.59 10.16
C TRP A 308 -7.49 1.80 9.47
N TYR A 309 -7.66 1.68 8.16
CA TYR A 309 -8.35 2.65 7.30
C TYR A 309 -9.47 1.98 6.51
N SER A 310 -10.52 2.73 6.24
CA SER A 310 -11.52 2.38 5.22
C SER A 310 -11.17 3.07 3.89
N LYS A 311 -11.72 2.56 2.78
CA LYS A 311 -11.63 3.24 1.48
C LYS A 311 -12.47 4.51 1.44
N ASN A 312 -13.60 4.54 2.15
CA ASN A 312 -14.58 5.62 2.14
C ASN A 312 -14.80 6.13 3.58
N SER A 313 -14.97 7.44 3.73
CA SER A 313 -15.20 8.07 5.04
C SER A 313 -16.60 7.85 5.59
N GLU A 314 -17.60 7.61 4.74
CA GLU A 314 -19.01 7.50 5.13
C GLU A 314 -19.47 6.05 5.30
N ILE A 315 -18.93 5.12 4.51
CA ILE A 315 -19.31 3.70 4.52
C ILE A 315 -18.07 2.81 4.65
N TRP A 316 -18.13 1.85 5.55
CA TRP A 316 -17.09 0.82 5.69
C TRP A 316 -17.66 -0.45 6.33
N ALA A 317 -17.06 -1.59 6.00
CA ALA A 317 -17.41 -2.85 6.60
C ALA A 317 -16.85 -2.94 8.02
N PHE A 318 -17.72 -3.12 9.00
CA PHE A 318 -17.38 -3.37 10.40
C PHE A 318 -18.42 -4.28 11.06
N TYR A 319 -17.98 -5.44 11.47
CA TYR A 319 -18.84 -6.50 12.06
C TYR A 319 -18.45 -6.74 13.51
N GLY A 320 -18.62 -5.72 14.36
CA GLY A 320 -18.23 -5.75 15.77
C GLY A 320 -18.82 -6.89 16.57
N ASP A 321 -20.04 -7.34 16.22
CA ASP A 321 -20.69 -8.47 16.89
C ASP A 321 -19.93 -9.80 16.73
N ASN A 322 -19.16 -9.97 15.65
CA ASN A 322 -18.37 -11.18 15.41
C ASN A 322 -17.14 -11.31 16.32
N VAL A 323 -16.79 -10.23 17.04
CA VAL A 323 -15.58 -10.16 17.86
C VAL A 323 -15.85 -9.72 19.30
N ARG A 324 -17.11 -9.74 19.74
CA ARG A 324 -17.48 -9.39 21.11
C ARG A 324 -16.76 -10.28 22.11
N MET A 325 -16.39 -9.69 23.23
CA MET A 325 -15.72 -10.36 24.35
C MET A 325 -16.59 -10.30 25.59
N GLN A 326 -16.68 -11.40 26.32
CA GLN A 326 -17.25 -11.37 27.67
C GLN A 326 -16.34 -10.55 28.57
N SER A 327 -16.91 -9.61 29.29
CA SER A 327 -16.18 -8.76 30.22
C SER A 327 -16.66 -9.07 31.63
N GLU A 328 -15.78 -9.53 32.49
CA GLU A 328 -16.04 -9.67 33.92
C GLU A 328 -16.01 -8.33 34.67
N VAL A 329 -15.51 -7.29 34.01
CA VAL A 329 -15.42 -5.96 34.58
C VAL A 329 -16.75 -5.25 34.42
N HIS A 330 -17.49 -5.12 35.50
CA HIS A 330 -18.62 -4.20 35.56
C HIS A 330 -18.07 -2.77 35.41
N VAL A 331 -18.45 -2.07 34.35
CA VAL A 331 -18.15 -0.66 34.18
C VAL A 331 -18.97 0.10 35.21
N GLY A 332 -18.41 0.29 36.40
CA GLY A 332 -18.93 1.26 37.36
C GLY A 332 -18.84 2.65 36.75
N GLY A 333 -19.89 3.43 36.85
CA GLY A 333 -19.81 4.87 36.59
C GLY A 333 -18.72 5.50 37.47
N PHE A 334 -18.33 6.75 37.19
CA PHE A 334 -17.26 7.49 37.87
C PHE A 334 -17.39 7.52 39.41
N ASN A 335 -18.57 7.17 39.97
CA ASN A 335 -18.89 7.07 41.39
C ASN A 335 -19.18 5.65 41.89
N GLY A 336 -18.82 4.60 41.13
CA GLY A 336 -19.08 3.20 41.54
C GLY A 336 -20.53 2.72 41.35
N GLU A 337 -21.42 3.55 40.84
CA GLU A 337 -22.79 3.15 40.48
C GLU A 337 -22.85 2.69 39.04
N MET A 338 -23.61 1.61 38.78
CA MET A 338 -23.87 1.14 37.41
C MET A 338 -24.57 2.28 36.63
N SER A 339 -23.97 2.73 35.53
CA SER A 339 -24.63 3.64 34.62
C SER A 339 -25.91 2.98 34.11
N SER A 340 -27.04 3.66 34.27
CA SER A 340 -28.37 3.23 33.76
C SER A 340 -28.43 3.11 32.23
N ASN A 341 -27.36 3.45 31.52
CA ASN A 341 -27.22 3.40 30.07
C ASN A 341 -26.50 2.15 29.54
N VAL A 342 -26.21 1.15 30.38
CA VAL A 342 -25.69 -0.13 29.91
C VAL A 342 -26.84 -0.86 29.23
N SER A 343 -26.80 -0.96 27.90
CA SER A 343 -27.85 -1.67 27.14
C SER A 343 -27.88 -3.14 27.52
N ALA A 344 -29.07 -3.78 27.47
CA ALA A 344 -29.25 -5.21 27.69
C ALA A 344 -28.32 -6.04 26.74
N ASP A 345 -28.07 -5.55 25.55
CA ASP A 345 -27.11 -6.11 24.57
C ASP A 345 -25.69 -6.29 25.12
N TYR A 346 -25.25 -5.39 26.02
CA TYR A 346 -23.92 -5.47 26.61
C TYR A 346 -23.79 -6.62 27.61
N THR A 347 -24.84 -6.88 28.39
CA THR A 347 -24.84 -7.95 29.39
C THR A 347 -24.98 -9.33 28.77
N GLU A 348 -25.73 -9.45 27.69
CA GLU A 348 -25.96 -10.73 27.01
C GLU A 348 -24.89 -11.07 25.98
N LYS A 349 -24.47 -10.12 25.16
CA LYS A 349 -23.58 -10.35 24.01
C LYS A 349 -22.11 -10.00 24.28
N GLY A 350 -21.81 -9.36 25.42
CA GLY A 350 -20.48 -8.85 25.72
C GLY A 350 -20.17 -7.53 25.00
N LYS A 351 -18.99 -6.97 25.22
CA LYS A 351 -18.53 -5.71 24.64
C LYS A 351 -17.73 -5.92 23.35
N ILE A 352 -17.77 -4.94 22.45
CA ILE A 352 -16.81 -4.82 21.36
C ILE A 352 -15.42 -4.53 21.98
N PRO A 353 -14.32 -5.20 21.56
CA PRO A 353 -13.00 -4.97 22.09
C PRO A 353 -12.56 -3.51 21.92
N GLU A 354 -11.77 -3.03 22.87
CA GLU A 354 -11.02 -1.79 22.75
C GLU A 354 -9.95 -1.89 21.64
N ASP A 355 -9.30 -0.80 21.34
CA ASP A 355 -8.23 -0.70 20.35
C ASP A 355 -6.83 -1.08 20.87
N TRP A 356 -6.72 -1.58 22.10
CA TRP A 356 -5.54 -2.24 22.61
C TRP A 356 -5.83 -3.72 22.85
N TRP A 357 -4.99 -4.61 22.30
CA TRP A 357 -5.23 -6.05 22.31
C TRP A 357 -4.08 -6.77 22.99
N GLU A 358 -4.38 -7.40 24.11
CA GLU A 358 -3.53 -8.36 24.76
C GLU A 358 -4.09 -9.74 24.46
N LEU A 359 -3.45 -10.47 23.57
CA LEU A 359 -3.85 -11.82 23.23
C LEU A 359 -3.10 -12.77 24.16
N PHE A 360 -3.73 -13.11 25.29
CA PHE A 360 -3.25 -14.18 26.16
C PHE A 360 -3.44 -15.50 25.44
N HIS A 361 -2.35 -16.21 25.22
CA HIS A 361 -2.41 -17.59 24.79
C HIS A 361 -2.41 -18.46 26.03
N THR A 362 -3.54 -19.09 26.34
CA THR A 362 -3.55 -20.22 27.27
C THR A 362 -2.87 -21.42 26.59
N ASP A 363 -2.37 -22.38 27.37
CA ASP A 363 -1.82 -23.63 26.81
C ASP A 363 -2.85 -24.34 25.91
N GLU A 364 -4.15 -24.20 26.19
CA GLU A 364 -5.24 -24.72 25.39
C GLU A 364 -5.41 -23.97 24.07
N ASP A 365 -5.29 -22.64 24.05
CA ASP A 365 -5.34 -21.84 22.82
C ASP A 365 -4.21 -22.21 21.88
N ILE A 366 -3.00 -22.37 22.42
CA ILE A 366 -1.82 -22.72 21.64
C ILE A 366 -1.94 -24.16 21.13
N LYS A 367 -2.45 -25.08 21.94
CA LYS A 367 -2.71 -26.47 21.54
C LYS A 367 -3.73 -26.51 20.41
N SER A 368 -4.84 -25.76 20.52
CA SER A 368 -5.86 -25.66 19.49
C SER A 368 -5.32 -25.06 18.20
N GLU A 369 -4.45 -24.04 18.28
CA GLU A 369 -3.81 -23.43 17.13
C GLU A 369 -2.84 -24.40 16.44
N LEU A 370 -2.09 -25.19 17.21
CA LEU A 370 -1.20 -26.22 16.67
C LEU A 370 -1.99 -27.38 16.05
N GLU A 371 -3.13 -27.78 16.64
CA GLU A 371 -4.04 -28.79 16.06
C GLU A 371 -4.66 -28.33 14.74
N LEU A 372 -4.89 -27.03 14.58
CA LEU A 372 -5.35 -26.44 13.33
C LEU A 372 -4.24 -26.36 12.27
N LEU A 373 -3.03 -26.02 12.69
CA LEU A 373 -1.86 -25.91 11.81
C LEU A 373 -1.31 -27.26 11.36
N PHE A 374 -1.43 -28.28 12.21
CA PHE A 374 -0.94 -29.63 11.97
C PHE A 374 -2.12 -30.59 12.04
N ARG A 375 -2.75 -30.89 10.90
CA ARG A 375 -3.90 -31.80 10.83
C ARG A 375 -3.60 -33.22 11.29
N ASP A 376 -2.34 -33.60 11.40
CA ASP A 376 -1.96 -34.86 12.04
C ASP A 376 -2.02 -34.71 13.55
N LYS A 377 -3.23 -34.96 14.10
CA LYS A 377 -3.50 -34.95 15.54
C LYS A 377 -2.62 -35.92 16.35
N SER A 378 -2.01 -36.91 15.69
CA SER A 378 -1.11 -37.86 16.36
C SER A 378 0.20 -37.19 16.79
N LEU A 379 0.66 -36.20 16.02
CA LEU A 379 1.83 -35.40 16.35
C LEU A 379 1.61 -34.48 17.55
N VAL A 380 0.37 -34.00 17.76
CA VAL A 380 0.03 -33.09 18.85
C VAL A 380 -0.24 -33.87 20.15
N ASN A 381 -0.80 -35.07 20.06
CA ASN A 381 -1.27 -35.84 21.22
C ASN A 381 -0.20 -36.76 21.83
N ASN A 382 0.86 -37.13 21.11
CA ASN A 382 1.82 -38.18 21.54
C ASN A 382 3.19 -37.68 21.97
N SER A 383 3.46 -36.40 22.01
CA SER A 383 4.75 -35.88 22.39
C SER A 383 4.68 -34.54 23.11
N ASP A 384 5.58 -34.28 24.03
CA ASP A 384 5.72 -32.97 24.69
C ASP A 384 6.34 -31.90 23.78
N TRP A 385 6.53 -32.19 22.48
CA TRP A 385 7.10 -31.23 21.51
C TRP A 385 6.27 -29.94 21.37
N TRP A 386 4.95 -30.03 21.54
CA TRP A 386 4.09 -28.85 21.54
C TRP A 386 4.36 -27.95 22.75
N LYS A 387 4.70 -28.52 23.93
CA LYS A 387 5.13 -27.75 25.10
C LYS A 387 6.46 -27.05 24.85
N GLU A 388 7.37 -27.68 24.12
CA GLU A 388 8.61 -27.03 23.66
C GLU A 388 8.34 -25.98 22.58
N ALA A 389 7.39 -26.22 21.67
CA ALA A 389 6.96 -25.25 20.67
C ALA A 389 6.27 -24.04 21.31
N VAL A 390 5.42 -24.27 22.33
CA VAL A 390 4.82 -23.24 23.18
C VAL A 390 5.88 -22.49 23.98
N ALA A 391 6.77 -23.18 24.65
CA ALA A 391 7.86 -22.57 25.42
C ALA A 391 8.82 -21.78 24.53
N SER A 392 9.00 -22.19 23.28
CA SER A 392 9.81 -21.44 22.30
C SER A 392 9.07 -20.25 21.68
N ARG A 393 7.73 -20.24 21.65
CA ARG A 393 6.90 -19.07 21.33
C ARG A 393 6.91 -18.01 22.43
N ILE A 394 6.93 -18.46 23.69
CA ILE A 394 7.04 -17.59 24.87
C ILE A 394 8.47 -17.10 25.07
N ARG A 395 9.46 -17.87 24.66
CA ARG A 395 10.88 -17.48 24.68
C ARG A 395 11.22 -16.75 23.39
N VAL A 396 11.64 -15.51 23.53
CA VAL A 396 12.14 -14.60 22.47
C VAL A 396 13.33 -15.17 21.66
N ASP A 397 13.71 -16.40 21.93
CA ASP A 397 14.73 -17.13 21.19
C ASP A 397 14.09 -17.77 19.94
N GLY A 398 13.83 -16.93 18.93
CA GLY A 398 13.13 -17.21 17.68
C GLY A 398 13.63 -18.34 16.79
N ARG A 399 14.18 -19.41 17.34
CA ARG A 399 14.86 -20.46 16.57
C ARG A 399 14.05 -21.73 16.29
N LYS A 400 12.79 -21.85 16.74
CA LYS A 400 11.98 -23.06 16.49
C LYS A 400 10.47 -22.81 16.32
N ARG A 401 10.10 -21.86 15.48
CA ARG A 401 8.76 -21.82 14.87
C ARG A 401 8.78 -22.64 13.57
N THR A 402 7.77 -22.57 12.73
CA THR A 402 7.74 -23.13 11.35
C THR A 402 9.03 -22.86 10.53
N GLY A 403 10.04 -22.24 11.15
CA GLY A 403 11.27 -21.71 10.56
C GLY A 403 11.16 -20.23 10.22
N PHE A 404 10.00 -19.58 10.48
CA PHE A 404 9.77 -18.18 10.14
C PHE A 404 9.77 -17.27 11.38
N LEU A 405 10.69 -16.31 11.43
CA LEU A 405 10.95 -15.46 12.60
C LEU A 405 9.85 -14.43 12.87
N THR A 406 9.03 -14.08 11.87
CA THR A 406 8.07 -12.97 11.91
C THR A 406 6.60 -13.40 11.71
N GLU A 407 6.28 -14.67 11.98
CA GLU A 407 4.91 -15.18 11.85
C GLU A 407 3.95 -14.50 12.83
N LYS A 408 2.84 -13.96 12.32
CA LYS A 408 1.79 -13.36 13.16
C LYS A 408 0.89 -14.43 13.77
N PRO A 409 0.38 -14.22 15.00
CA PRO A 409 -0.53 -15.16 15.66
C PRO A 409 -1.83 -15.33 14.89
N TYR A 410 -2.32 -16.57 14.82
CA TYR A 410 -3.61 -16.92 14.24
C TYR A 410 -4.76 -16.08 14.83
N LYS A 411 -4.83 -15.98 16.17
CA LYS A 411 -5.89 -15.24 16.89
C LYS A 411 -5.97 -13.77 16.51
N LEU A 412 -4.82 -13.13 16.27
CA LEU A 412 -4.78 -11.75 15.79
C LEU A 412 -5.44 -11.63 14.42
N MET A 413 -5.06 -12.51 13.50
CA MET A 413 -5.59 -12.52 12.15
C MET A 413 -7.07 -12.90 12.12
N GLU A 414 -7.46 -13.89 12.92
CA GLU A 414 -8.86 -14.31 13.06
C GLU A 414 -9.76 -13.14 13.48
N ARG A 415 -9.32 -12.37 14.46
CA ARG A 415 -10.06 -11.19 14.95
C ARG A 415 -10.21 -10.13 13.86
N ILE A 416 -9.14 -9.80 13.15
CA ILE A 416 -9.15 -8.81 12.06
C ILE A 416 -10.09 -9.26 10.93
N VAL A 417 -9.95 -10.49 10.47
CA VAL A 417 -10.75 -11.02 9.36
C VAL A 417 -12.24 -11.09 9.76
N LYS A 418 -12.57 -11.55 10.97
CA LYS A 418 -13.96 -11.59 11.47
C LYS A 418 -14.59 -10.21 11.62
N MET A 419 -13.79 -9.24 12.06
CA MET A 419 -14.23 -7.87 12.30
C MET A 419 -14.53 -7.11 11.00
N LEU A 420 -13.79 -7.39 9.93
CA LEU A 420 -13.81 -6.57 8.71
C LEU A 420 -14.37 -7.27 7.47
N THR A 421 -14.74 -8.56 7.59
CA THR A 421 -15.27 -9.35 6.47
C THR A 421 -16.39 -10.28 6.87
N LEU A 422 -17.20 -10.70 5.90
CA LEU A 422 -18.14 -11.79 5.99
C LEU A 422 -17.66 -13.04 5.20
N PRO A 423 -18.24 -14.24 5.45
CA PRO A 423 -17.95 -15.39 4.61
C PRO A 423 -18.12 -15.09 3.12
N ASN A 424 -17.19 -15.59 2.33
CA ASN A 424 -17.06 -15.38 0.89
C ASN A 424 -16.47 -14.02 0.45
N ASP A 425 -16.24 -13.06 1.32
CA ASP A 425 -15.50 -11.85 0.96
C ASP A 425 -14.07 -12.17 0.53
N ILE A 426 -13.48 -11.27 -0.25
CA ILE A 426 -12.10 -11.40 -0.74
C ILE A 426 -11.15 -10.68 0.21
N VAL A 427 -10.11 -11.40 0.67
CA VAL A 427 -9.02 -10.91 1.51
C VAL A 427 -7.72 -10.94 0.70
N LEU A 428 -7.02 -9.82 0.63
CA LEU A 428 -5.73 -9.68 -0.05
C LEU A 428 -4.63 -9.42 0.98
N ASP A 429 -3.52 -10.15 0.83
CA ASP A 429 -2.25 -9.86 1.49
C ASP A 429 -1.12 -9.90 0.46
N PHE A 430 -0.52 -8.74 0.20
CA PHE A 430 0.57 -8.63 -0.77
C PHE A 430 1.97 -8.57 -0.13
N CYS A 431 2.04 -8.88 1.16
CA CYS A 431 3.25 -9.16 1.92
C CYS A 431 3.08 -10.47 2.68
N ALA A 432 2.63 -11.52 1.98
CA ALA A 432 2.00 -12.70 2.57
C ALA A 432 2.90 -13.53 3.50
N GLY A 433 4.23 -13.45 3.34
CA GLY A 433 5.18 -14.14 4.19
C GLY A 433 4.89 -15.63 4.31
N SER A 434 4.63 -16.08 5.53
CA SER A 434 4.30 -17.48 5.82
C SER A 434 2.85 -17.89 5.48
N GLY A 435 2.00 -16.97 4.99
CA GLY A 435 0.64 -17.24 4.56
C GLY A 435 -0.41 -17.35 5.68
N THR A 436 -0.16 -16.79 6.86
CA THR A 436 -1.13 -16.84 7.98
C THR A 436 -2.46 -16.21 7.59
N THR A 437 -2.46 -15.09 6.89
CA THR A 437 -3.67 -14.41 6.39
C THR A 437 -4.50 -15.31 5.49
N GLY A 438 -3.87 -16.00 4.54
CA GLY A 438 -4.55 -16.94 3.63
C GLY A 438 -5.14 -18.13 4.36
N PHE A 439 -4.38 -18.73 5.28
CA PHE A 439 -4.84 -19.85 6.09
C PHE A 439 -6.08 -19.49 6.92
N VAL A 440 -6.04 -18.35 7.62
CA VAL A 440 -7.16 -17.87 8.43
C VAL A 440 -8.37 -17.52 7.57
N SER A 441 -8.14 -16.91 6.41
CA SER A 441 -9.21 -16.55 5.47
C SER A 441 -9.95 -17.79 4.99
N GLU A 442 -9.24 -18.85 4.57
CA GLU A 442 -9.87 -20.13 4.18
C GLU A 442 -10.62 -20.79 5.34
N TYR A 443 -10.00 -20.84 6.52
CA TYR A 443 -10.65 -21.40 7.72
C TYR A 443 -11.98 -20.72 8.02
N LEU A 444 -12.05 -19.42 7.83
CA LEU A 444 -13.24 -18.60 8.02
C LEU A 444 -14.14 -18.54 6.78
N LYS A 445 -13.84 -19.29 5.72
CA LYS A 445 -14.58 -19.33 4.44
C LYS A 445 -14.57 -17.99 3.69
N ARG A 446 -13.44 -17.31 3.67
CA ARG A 446 -13.16 -16.15 2.83
C ARG A 446 -12.25 -16.59 1.68
N GLN A 447 -12.45 -16.01 0.51
CA GLN A 447 -11.49 -16.14 -0.58
C GLN A 447 -10.23 -15.35 -0.24
N PHE A 448 -9.04 -15.91 -0.50
CA PHE A 448 -7.80 -15.19 -0.29
C PHE A 448 -7.00 -14.99 -1.59
N ILE A 449 -6.24 -13.90 -1.63
CA ILE A 449 -5.24 -13.61 -2.64
C ILE A 449 -3.95 -13.29 -1.90
N MET A 450 -2.91 -14.12 -2.08
CA MET A 450 -1.61 -13.96 -1.44
C MET A 450 -0.56 -13.62 -2.48
N VAL A 451 0.25 -12.60 -2.22
CA VAL A 451 1.39 -12.25 -3.06
C VAL A 451 2.67 -12.36 -2.24
N GLU A 452 3.65 -13.09 -2.77
CA GLU A 452 4.96 -13.29 -2.12
C GLU A 452 6.05 -13.39 -3.19
N GLN A 453 7.19 -12.76 -2.95
CA GLN A 453 8.33 -12.80 -3.85
C GLN A 453 9.32 -13.91 -3.51
N MET A 454 9.47 -14.22 -2.23
CA MET A 454 10.51 -15.08 -1.71
C MET A 454 10.16 -16.56 -1.82
N GLU A 455 11.02 -17.36 -2.48
CA GLU A 455 10.82 -18.80 -2.66
C GLU A 455 10.64 -19.54 -1.33
N GLY A 456 11.46 -19.19 -0.32
CA GLY A 456 11.39 -19.83 0.99
C GLY A 456 10.02 -19.68 1.67
N GLN A 457 9.38 -18.53 1.53
CA GLN A 457 8.04 -18.25 2.04
C GLN A 457 6.97 -19.00 1.26
N ILE A 458 7.10 -19.05 -0.05
CA ILE A 458 6.21 -19.85 -0.92
C ILE A 458 6.23 -21.32 -0.51
N GLU A 459 7.40 -21.91 -0.23
CA GLU A 459 7.51 -23.29 0.24
C GLU A 459 6.86 -23.50 1.62
N ILE A 460 6.96 -22.51 2.52
CA ILE A 460 6.25 -22.54 3.81
C ILE A 460 4.73 -22.50 3.59
N MET A 461 4.24 -21.62 2.72
CA MET A 461 2.81 -21.54 2.37
C MET A 461 2.30 -22.86 1.78
N LYS A 462 3.03 -23.48 0.86
CA LYS A 462 2.65 -24.80 0.28
C LYS A 462 2.49 -25.86 1.37
N ARG A 463 3.39 -25.92 2.35
CA ARG A 463 3.28 -26.85 3.48
C ARG A 463 2.11 -26.54 4.40
N ARG A 464 1.80 -25.25 4.59
CA ARG A 464 0.64 -24.81 5.39
C ARG A 464 -0.68 -25.08 4.70
N PHE A 465 -0.74 -24.99 3.37
CA PHE A 465 -1.95 -25.10 2.55
C PHE A 465 -2.20 -26.51 2.00
N VAL A 466 -1.67 -27.57 2.64
CA VAL A 466 -1.72 -28.97 2.12
C VAL A 466 -3.11 -29.40 1.67
N ASP A 467 -4.16 -29.01 2.38
CA ASP A 467 -5.54 -29.38 2.04
C ASP A 467 -6.41 -28.20 1.59
N ILE A 468 -5.79 -27.06 1.33
CA ILE A 468 -6.48 -25.87 0.86
C ILE A 468 -6.46 -25.88 -0.68
N LYS A 469 -7.60 -25.55 -1.28
CA LYS A 469 -7.71 -25.37 -2.71
C LYS A 469 -7.24 -23.98 -3.09
N TYR A 470 -6.25 -23.88 -3.96
CA TYR A 470 -5.80 -22.60 -4.51
C TYR A 470 -5.09 -22.78 -5.85
N VAL A 471 -5.08 -21.73 -6.65
CA VAL A 471 -4.32 -21.64 -7.88
C VAL A 471 -3.02 -20.88 -7.60
N TYR A 472 -1.91 -21.52 -7.87
CA TYR A 472 -0.58 -20.92 -7.81
C TYR A 472 -0.19 -20.36 -9.17
N LEU A 473 0.36 -19.15 -9.20
CA LEU A 473 0.81 -18.43 -10.38
C LEU A 473 2.14 -17.74 -10.09
N GLU A 474 2.93 -17.53 -11.15
CA GLU A 474 4.13 -16.68 -11.09
C GLU A 474 4.04 -15.57 -12.13
N LEU A 475 4.58 -14.40 -11.85
CA LEU A 475 4.82 -13.39 -12.88
C LEU A 475 5.99 -13.86 -13.75
N LYS A 476 5.80 -13.92 -15.08
CA LYS A 476 6.85 -14.40 -15.99
C LYS A 476 8.03 -13.45 -16.00
N LYS A 477 9.15 -13.92 -15.44
CA LYS A 477 10.42 -13.17 -15.40
C LYS A 477 11.07 -13.14 -16.78
N TYR A 478 11.75 -12.03 -17.08
CA TYR A 478 12.64 -11.94 -18.23
C TYR A 478 14.02 -11.43 -17.79
N ASN A 479 14.30 -10.13 -17.86
CA ASN A 479 15.57 -9.58 -17.37
C ASN A 479 15.83 -9.87 -15.88
N GLN A 480 14.78 -10.03 -15.08
CA GLN A 480 14.88 -10.43 -13.68
C GLN A 480 15.64 -11.75 -13.51
N THR A 481 15.51 -12.69 -14.44
CA THR A 481 16.28 -13.95 -14.43
C THR A 481 17.80 -13.70 -14.54
N PHE A 482 18.20 -12.76 -15.39
CA PHE A 482 19.60 -12.38 -15.48
C PHE A 482 20.09 -11.69 -14.22
N ILE A 483 19.31 -10.82 -13.61
CA ILE A 483 19.63 -10.18 -12.34
C ILE A 483 19.89 -11.21 -11.25
N GLU A 484 19.01 -12.18 -11.07
CA GLU A 484 19.16 -13.25 -10.07
C GLU A 484 20.42 -14.11 -10.32
N ARG A 485 20.74 -14.40 -11.57
CA ARG A 485 21.96 -15.12 -11.95
C ARG A 485 23.21 -14.29 -11.67
N ILE A 486 23.21 -12.99 -11.98
CA ILE A 486 24.32 -12.09 -11.68
C ILE A 486 24.57 -12.05 -10.17
N GLU A 487 23.51 -11.96 -9.37
CA GLU A 487 23.62 -11.89 -7.92
C GLU A 487 24.17 -13.16 -7.28
N THR A 488 23.79 -14.30 -7.81
CA THR A 488 24.25 -15.60 -7.30
C THR A 488 25.65 -15.98 -7.80
N ALA A 489 26.17 -15.32 -8.85
CA ALA A 489 27.50 -15.57 -9.40
C ALA A 489 28.60 -15.44 -8.35
N LYS A 490 29.53 -16.38 -8.33
CA LYS A 490 30.58 -16.49 -7.31
C LYS A 490 31.92 -15.91 -7.75
N ASN A 491 32.11 -15.72 -9.04
CA ASN A 491 33.37 -15.26 -9.62
C ASN A 491 33.15 -14.49 -10.93
N SER A 492 34.23 -13.85 -11.43
CA SER A 492 34.21 -13.07 -12.68
C SER A 492 33.92 -13.92 -13.92
N ASP A 493 34.35 -15.18 -13.95
CA ASP A 493 34.15 -16.03 -15.14
C ASP A 493 32.67 -16.36 -15.32
N GLU A 494 31.94 -16.62 -14.25
CA GLU A 494 30.48 -16.77 -14.27
C GLU A 494 29.79 -15.50 -14.78
N LEU A 495 30.22 -14.33 -14.33
CA LEU A 495 29.68 -13.05 -14.80
C LEU A 495 29.95 -12.81 -16.29
N LEU A 496 31.12 -13.18 -16.79
CA LEU A 496 31.47 -13.09 -18.20
C LEU A 496 30.63 -14.04 -19.06
N HIS A 497 30.29 -15.22 -18.54
CA HIS A 497 29.38 -16.14 -19.20
C HIS A 497 27.97 -15.54 -19.27
N ILE A 498 27.46 -15.00 -18.16
CA ILE A 498 26.16 -14.33 -18.10
C ILE A 498 26.14 -13.15 -19.10
N TRP A 499 27.20 -12.32 -19.15
CA TRP A 499 27.29 -11.22 -20.12
C TRP A 499 27.15 -11.67 -21.58
N LYS A 500 27.77 -12.79 -21.95
CA LYS A 500 27.63 -13.33 -23.31
C LYS A 500 26.16 -13.66 -23.63
N GLU A 501 25.45 -14.30 -22.70
CA GLU A 501 24.04 -14.62 -22.89
C GLU A 501 23.16 -13.35 -22.87
N MET A 502 23.46 -12.37 -22.01
CA MET A 502 22.72 -11.11 -21.95
C MET A 502 22.70 -10.38 -23.29
N LYS A 503 23.83 -10.34 -24.00
CA LYS A 503 23.90 -9.71 -25.33
C LYS A 503 22.98 -10.31 -26.36
N GLU A 504 22.68 -11.60 -26.24
CA GLU A 504 21.88 -12.35 -27.21
C GLU A 504 20.41 -12.48 -26.78
N LYS A 505 20.15 -12.54 -25.46
CA LYS A 505 18.87 -12.98 -24.91
C LYS A 505 18.25 -12.01 -23.90
N SER A 506 18.85 -10.83 -23.65
CA SER A 506 18.26 -9.85 -22.72
C SER A 506 17.91 -8.55 -23.44
N PHE A 507 17.08 -7.73 -22.80
CA PHE A 507 16.93 -6.34 -23.20
C PHE A 507 17.94 -5.50 -22.42
N LEU A 508 18.84 -4.86 -23.16
CA LEU A 508 19.77 -3.87 -22.62
C LEU A 508 19.13 -2.49 -22.66
N ALA A 509 19.49 -1.62 -21.72
CA ALA A 509 19.03 -0.25 -21.70
C ALA A 509 19.42 0.46 -23.03
N TYR A 510 18.55 1.29 -23.55
CA TYR A 510 18.65 1.88 -24.90
C TYR A 510 19.93 2.71 -25.13
N ASN A 511 20.54 3.21 -24.06
CA ASN A 511 21.77 4.00 -24.11
C ASN A 511 23.06 3.17 -24.08
N ILE A 512 22.97 1.83 -24.11
CA ILE A 512 24.12 0.94 -24.00
C ILE A 512 24.71 0.67 -25.38
N ASP A 513 25.95 1.06 -25.58
CA ASP A 513 26.75 0.63 -26.73
C ASP A 513 27.56 -0.63 -26.39
N ILE A 514 27.12 -1.77 -26.94
CA ILE A 514 27.74 -3.07 -26.71
C ILE A 514 29.22 -3.07 -27.12
N LYS A 515 29.59 -2.39 -28.23
CA LYS A 515 30.98 -2.31 -28.70
C LYS A 515 31.89 -1.60 -27.70
N THR A 516 31.41 -0.51 -27.13
CA THR A 516 32.12 0.22 -26.08
C THR A 516 32.27 -0.62 -24.83
N GLN A 517 31.24 -1.37 -24.42
CA GLN A 517 31.32 -2.27 -23.27
C GLN A 517 32.31 -3.41 -23.50
N GLU A 518 32.35 -3.99 -24.71
CA GLU A 518 33.32 -5.04 -25.05
C GLU A 518 34.76 -4.53 -25.06
N ALA A 519 35.00 -3.30 -25.55
CA ALA A 519 36.31 -2.66 -25.50
C ALA A 519 36.80 -2.45 -24.05
N ASN A 520 35.91 -2.23 -23.10
CA ASN A 520 36.20 -2.01 -21.69
C ASN A 520 36.26 -3.30 -20.85
N MET A 521 36.15 -4.47 -21.46
CA MET A 521 36.03 -5.74 -20.75
C MET A 521 37.26 -6.09 -19.89
N GLU A 522 38.45 -5.66 -20.28
CA GLU A 522 39.66 -5.85 -19.47
C GLU A 522 39.61 -4.97 -18.19
N GLN A 523 39.07 -3.78 -18.27
CA GLN A 523 38.87 -2.93 -17.10
C GLN A 523 37.78 -3.50 -16.18
N PHE A 524 36.70 -4.03 -16.75
CA PHE A 524 35.66 -4.73 -16.01
C PHE A 524 36.21 -5.88 -15.17
N LYS A 525 37.11 -6.73 -15.73
CA LYS A 525 37.75 -7.83 -15.00
C LYS A 525 38.59 -7.37 -13.79
N GLN A 526 39.09 -6.15 -13.81
CA GLN A 526 39.88 -5.57 -12.71
C GLN A 526 39.04 -5.06 -11.55
N LEU A 527 37.73 -4.88 -11.76
CA LEU A 527 36.80 -4.45 -10.70
C LEU A 527 36.61 -5.56 -9.65
N LYS A 528 36.27 -5.15 -8.43
CA LYS A 528 35.81 -6.10 -7.40
C LYS A 528 34.53 -6.79 -7.86
N LEU A 529 34.32 -8.05 -7.44
CA LEU A 529 33.16 -8.84 -7.84
C LEU A 529 31.81 -8.10 -7.62
N ALA A 530 31.65 -7.42 -6.51
CA ALA A 530 30.46 -6.62 -6.23
C ALA A 530 30.24 -5.48 -7.22
N GLN A 531 31.31 -4.82 -7.67
CA GLN A 531 31.23 -3.76 -8.68
C GLN A 531 30.91 -4.34 -10.06
N GLN A 532 31.48 -5.50 -10.41
CA GLN A 532 31.17 -6.20 -11.66
C GLN A 532 29.67 -6.56 -11.73
N LYS A 533 29.11 -7.08 -10.64
CA LYS A 533 27.67 -7.38 -10.52
C LYS A 533 26.83 -6.12 -10.73
N ALA A 534 27.17 -5.02 -10.04
CA ALA A 534 26.46 -3.76 -10.17
C ALA A 534 26.44 -3.25 -11.62
N VAL A 535 27.60 -3.26 -12.28
CA VAL A 535 27.71 -2.86 -13.70
C VAL A 535 26.79 -3.70 -14.58
N LEU A 536 26.82 -5.02 -14.49
CA LEU A 536 25.96 -5.87 -15.33
C LEU A 536 24.47 -5.65 -15.07
N CYS A 537 24.08 -5.45 -13.80
CA CYS A 537 22.69 -5.15 -13.46
C CYS A 537 22.23 -3.79 -14.01
N GLU A 538 23.13 -2.80 -14.11
CA GLU A 538 22.83 -1.48 -14.69
C GLU A 538 22.63 -1.52 -16.20
N LEU A 539 23.24 -2.49 -16.91
CA LEU A 539 23.11 -2.64 -18.35
C LEU A 539 21.72 -3.17 -18.77
N LEU A 540 20.98 -3.81 -17.88
CA LEU A 540 19.67 -4.39 -18.17
C LEU A 540 18.56 -3.34 -18.18
N ASP A 541 17.69 -3.41 -19.19
CA ASP A 541 16.48 -2.58 -19.21
C ASP A 541 15.54 -3.01 -18.08
N LYS A 542 15.22 -2.08 -17.19
CA LYS A 542 14.37 -2.31 -16.01
C LYS A 542 12.88 -2.42 -16.37
N ASN A 543 12.45 -1.89 -17.50
CA ASN A 543 11.08 -2.03 -17.98
C ASN A 543 10.77 -3.46 -18.42
N GLN A 544 11.80 -4.23 -18.75
CA GLN A 544 11.71 -5.61 -19.22
C GLN A 544 12.11 -6.63 -18.15
N LEU A 545 11.97 -6.31 -16.88
CA LEU A 545 12.21 -7.27 -15.79
C LEU A 545 11.26 -8.47 -15.88
N TYR A 546 10.00 -8.20 -16.22
CA TYR A 546 8.93 -9.19 -16.41
C TYR A 546 8.26 -8.97 -17.76
N VAL A 547 7.70 -10.03 -18.32
CA VAL A 547 7.02 -9.98 -19.62
C VAL A 547 5.66 -9.31 -19.47
N ASN A 548 5.40 -8.26 -20.25
CA ASN A 548 4.11 -7.58 -20.29
C ASN A 548 3.09 -8.39 -21.11
N VAL A 549 1.80 -8.27 -20.80
CA VAL A 549 0.73 -8.89 -21.59
C VAL A 549 0.71 -8.35 -23.02
N SER A 550 1.06 -7.08 -23.21
CA SER A 550 1.19 -6.46 -24.56
C SER A 550 2.22 -7.18 -25.43
N ASP A 551 3.27 -7.73 -24.81
CA ASP A 551 4.42 -8.31 -25.48
C ASP A 551 4.34 -9.85 -25.52
N MET A 552 3.24 -10.44 -25.04
CA MET A 552 3.04 -11.88 -24.89
C MET A 552 3.26 -12.68 -26.18
N ASN A 553 3.00 -12.06 -27.34
CA ASN A 553 3.15 -12.71 -28.66
C ASN A 553 4.49 -12.42 -29.34
N ASP A 554 5.38 -11.66 -28.73
CA ASP A 554 6.72 -11.42 -29.25
C ASP A 554 7.59 -12.65 -29.00
N GLU A 555 8.16 -13.20 -30.09
CA GLU A 555 8.98 -14.42 -30.06
C GLU A 555 10.19 -14.33 -29.14
N ARG A 556 10.70 -13.12 -28.91
CA ARG A 556 11.84 -12.89 -28.02
C ARG A 556 11.60 -13.30 -26.57
N PHE A 557 10.36 -13.29 -26.12
CA PHE A 557 10.00 -13.64 -24.74
C PHE A 557 9.73 -15.15 -24.56
N GLU A 558 9.76 -15.92 -25.63
CA GLU A 558 9.54 -17.38 -25.60
C GLU A 558 8.31 -17.77 -24.74
N THR A 559 7.20 -17.04 -24.91
CA THR A 559 5.97 -17.31 -24.17
C THR A 559 5.27 -18.52 -24.78
N THR A 560 5.08 -19.56 -23.97
CA THR A 560 4.46 -20.82 -24.41
C THR A 560 2.95 -20.66 -24.62
N ASP A 561 2.33 -21.54 -25.38
CA ASP A 561 0.88 -21.55 -25.60
C ASP A 561 0.12 -21.78 -24.29
N GLU A 562 0.66 -22.56 -23.35
CA GLU A 562 0.10 -22.76 -22.01
C GLU A 562 0.10 -21.45 -21.21
N GLU A 563 1.21 -20.71 -21.19
CA GLU A 563 1.31 -19.41 -20.52
C GLU A 563 0.36 -18.38 -21.13
N LYS A 564 0.20 -18.38 -22.46
CA LYS A 564 -0.78 -17.53 -23.15
C LYS A 564 -2.20 -17.87 -22.73
N ALA A 565 -2.55 -19.17 -22.75
CA ALA A 565 -3.88 -19.63 -22.34
C ALA A 565 -4.20 -19.27 -20.88
N VAL A 566 -3.26 -19.46 -19.95
CA VAL A 566 -3.41 -19.08 -18.54
C VAL A 566 -3.59 -17.57 -18.40
N THR A 567 -2.76 -16.78 -19.09
CA THR A 567 -2.81 -15.31 -19.05
C THR A 567 -4.12 -14.80 -19.62
N GLU A 568 -4.54 -15.30 -20.77
CA GLU A 568 -5.83 -14.96 -21.38
C GLU A 568 -7.01 -15.35 -20.47
N ALA A 569 -7.01 -16.57 -19.91
CA ALA A 569 -8.06 -17.02 -19.01
C ALA A 569 -8.15 -16.16 -17.73
N PHE A 570 -7.01 -15.69 -17.21
CA PHE A 570 -6.98 -14.80 -16.04
C PHE A 570 -7.60 -13.43 -16.34
N TYR A 571 -7.28 -12.85 -17.51
CA TYR A 571 -7.74 -11.51 -17.88
C TYR A 571 -9.05 -11.49 -18.69
N SER A 572 -9.56 -12.67 -19.10
CA SER A 572 -10.80 -12.74 -19.89
C SER A 572 -12.00 -12.27 -19.09
N LYS A 573 -12.59 -11.17 -19.52
CA LYS A 573 -13.97 -10.85 -19.19
C LYS A 573 -14.85 -11.62 -20.18
N LYS A 574 -15.59 -12.63 -19.70
CA LYS A 574 -16.63 -13.31 -20.49
C LYS A 574 -17.84 -12.42 -20.65
#